data_0b22347342eaf13bf1dcad4f2bb364d4
#
_entry.id   0b22347342eaf13bf1dcad4f2bb364d4
#
_cell.length_a   1.000
_cell.length_b   1.000
_cell.length_c   1.000
_cell.angle_alpha   90.00
_cell.angle_beta   90.00
_cell.angle_gamma   90.00
#
_symmetry.space_group_name_H-M   'P 1'
#
loop_
_entity.id
_entity.type
_entity.pdbx_description
1 polymer ?
#
loop_
_entity_poly.entity_id
_entity_poly.type
_entity_poly.pdbx_seq_one_letter_code
_entity_poly.pdbx_strand_id
1 'polypeptide(L)'
;MKKTVALIAAPTAPQPGGYIAKAYEDRIVPGIPQADLTVEAADKGWKVTLSWPCPNPVKSIARETDKFLDCCALLVPTTENAQWITMGSKEDPVEGVLWKADRERPWRMKAEGLGTMHRNEAPADWTVAAEHANGRWTVRFDIGEWPVLTQIKQVGFAIWLGEHQDRGGLKSVSPGWQAIA
;
A
#
# COMPACT_ATOMS: atom_id res chain seq x y z
N MET A 1 16.60 -5.51 -5.25
CA MET A 1 15.66 -6.58 -5.68
C MET A 1 14.66 -6.01 -6.67
N LYS A 2 14.28 -6.79 -7.70
CA LYS A 2 13.19 -6.45 -8.64
C LYS A 2 12.37 -7.70 -8.92
N LYS A 3 11.04 -7.62 -8.81
CA LYS A 3 10.12 -8.73 -9.12
C LYS A 3 8.73 -8.25 -9.49
N THR A 4 8.01 -9.03 -10.30
CA THR A 4 6.58 -8.90 -10.51
C THR A 4 5.85 -9.76 -9.47
N VAL A 5 4.87 -9.17 -8.79
CA VAL A 5 4.09 -9.81 -7.74
C VAL A 5 2.65 -9.95 -8.20
N ALA A 6 2.14 -11.18 -8.22
CA ALA A 6 0.72 -11.42 -8.42
C ALA A 6 -0.06 -10.92 -7.19
N LEU A 7 -1.13 -10.19 -7.42
CA LEU A 7 -1.93 -9.58 -6.36
C LEU A 7 -3.20 -10.38 -6.10
N ILE A 8 -3.72 -10.24 -4.90
CA ILE A 8 -5.03 -10.76 -4.49
C ILE A 8 -5.94 -9.60 -4.09
N ALA A 9 -7.25 -9.79 -4.18
CA ALA A 9 -8.18 -8.89 -3.53
C ALA A 9 -7.98 -8.98 -2.01
N ALA A 10 -7.92 -7.85 -1.32
CA ALA A 10 -7.84 -7.88 0.15
C ALA A 10 -9.08 -8.59 0.69
N PRO A 11 -8.92 -9.61 1.56
CA PRO A 11 -10.06 -10.32 2.13
C PRO A 11 -11.00 -9.39 2.88
N THR A 12 -12.29 -9.48 2.60
CA THR A 12 -13.32 -8.65 3.23
C THR A 12 -13.83 -9.22 4.55
N ALA A 13 -13.76 -10.54 4.72
CA ALA A 13 -14.26 -11.22 5.92
C ALA A 13 -13.66 -10.72 7.25
N PRO A 14 -12.34 -10.48 7.39
CA PRO A 14 -11.76 -9.97 8.62
C PRO A 14 -11.91 -8.46 8.81
N GLN A 15 -12.46 -7.72 7.82
CA GLN A 15 -12.62 -6.27 7.92
C GLN A 15 -13.59 -5.89 9.04
N PRO A 16 -13.30 -4.81 9.81
CA PRO A 16 -14.20 -4.36 10.86
C PRO A 16 -15.52 -3.83 10.26
N GLY A 17 -16.62 -4.11 10.94
CA GLY A 17 -17.95 -3.80 10.46
C GLY A 17 -18.51 -4.91 9.57
N GLY A 18 -19.36 -5.76 10.12
CA GLY A 18 -19.90 -6.95 9.42
C GLY A 18 -20.60 -6.66 8.08
N TYR A 19 -21.03 -5.42 7.85
CA TYR A 19 -21.62 -5.01 6.57
C TYR A 19 -20.61 -5.04 5.40
N ILE A 20 -19.31 -4.84 5.66
CA ILE A 20 -18.28 -4.86 4.60
C ILE A 20 -18.15 -6.27 4.04
N ALA A 21 -18.07 -7.28 4.90
CA ALA A 21 -17.97 -8.66 4.47
C ALA A 21 -19.16 -9.07 3.60
N LYS A 22 -20.40 -8.66 4.00
CA LYS A 22 -21.62 -8.98 3.27
C LYS A 22 -21.82 -8.16 2.00
N ALA A 23 -21.51 -6.85 2.05
CA ALA A 23 -21.73 -5.95 0.91
C ALA A 23 -20.74 -6.14 -0.23
N TYR A 24 -19.59 -6.75 0.04
CA TYR A 24 -18.49 -6.89 -0.91
C TYR A 24 -17.96 -8.33 -1.01
N GLU A 25 -18.80 -9.31 -0.69
CA GLU A 25 -18.44 -10.74 -0.76
C GLU A 25 -18.10 -11.22 -2.18
N ASP A 26 -18.57 -10.51 -3.19
CA ASP A 26 -18.28 -10.75 -4.60
C ASP A 26 -16.93 -10.12 -5.07
N ARG A 27 -16.31 -9.29 -4.25
CA ARG A 27 -15.03 -8.62 -4.55
C ARG A 27 -13.85 -9.54 -4.26
N ILE A 28 -13.82 -10.70 -4.91
CA ILE A 28 -12.80 -11.75 -4.76
C ILE A 28 -11.66 -11.65 -5.79
N VAL A 29 -11.85 -10.82 -6.83
CA VAL A 29 -10.84 -10.60 -7.88
C VAL A 29 -10.20 -9.24 -7.63
N PRO A 30 -8.85 -9.15 -7.65
CA PRO A 30 -8.18 -7.88 -7.49
C PRO A 30 -8.42 -6.99 -8.72
N GLY A 31 -8.60 -5.69 -8.51
CA GLY A 31 -8.69 -4.72 -9.60
C GLY A 31 -7.39 -4.63 -10.42
N ILE A 32 -6.27 -4.96 -9.78
CA ILE A 32 -4.94 -5.03 -10.39
C ILE A 32 -4.40 -6.44 -10.18
N PRO A 33 -4.21 -7.24 -11.26
CA PRO A 33 -3.80 -8.64 -11.12
C PRO A 33 -2.33 -8.80 -10.71
N GLN A 34 -1.48 -7.82 -11.05
CA GLN A 34 -0.05 -7.85 -10.72
C GLN A 34 0.56 -6.45 -10.69
N ALA A 35 1.64 -6.30 -9.93
CA ALA A 35 2.43 -5.09 -9.89
C ALA A 35 3.93 -5.41 -9.85
N ASP A 36 4.74 -4.50 -10.37
CA ASP A 36 6.18 -4.60 -10.30
C ASP A 36 6.68 -3.90 -9.03
N LEU A 37 7.46 -4.61 -8.25
CA LEU A 37 8.12 -4.11 -7.04
C LEU A 37 9.63 -4.07 -7.27
N THR A 38 10.23 -2.90 -7.06
CA THR A 38 11.68 -2.73 -7.01
C THR A 38 12.07 -2.17 -5.66
N VAL A 39 13.05 -2.78 -5.00
CA VAL A 39 13.60 -2.31 -3.73
C VAL A 39 15.11 -2.25 -3.84
N GLU A 40 15.66 -1.09 -3.54
CA GLU A 40 17.09 -0.78 -3.61
C GLU A 40 17.54 -0.13 -2.30
N ALA A 41 18.66 -0.57 -1.77
CA ALA A 41 19.31 0.13 -0.67
C ALA A 41 19.86 1.46 -1.18
N ALA A 42 19.75 2.51 -0.38
CA ALA A 42 20.37 3.80 -0.60
C ALA A 42 21.35 4.10 0.54
N ASP A 43 22.15 5.16 0.41
CA ASP A 43 23.21 5.49 1.40
C ASP A 43 22.65 5.65 2.83
N LYS A 44 21.45 6.17 2.98
CA LYS A 44 20.79 6.40 4.28
C LYS A 44 19.36 5.84 4.33
N GLY A 45 19.07 4.76 3.62
CA GLY A 45 17.72 4.19 3.65
C GLY A 45 17.39 3.35 2.43
N TRP A 46 16.21 3.58 1.85
CA TRP A 46 15.65 2.70 0.84
C TRP A 46 14.98 3.47 -0.29
N LYS A 47 15.11 2.97 -1.51
CA LYS A 47 14.27 3.36 -2.66
C LYS A 47 13.35 2.21 -2.98
N VAL A 48 12.04 2.46 -2.90
CA VAL A 48 11.03 1.46 -3.21
C VAL A 48 10.14 1.98 -4.32
N THR A 49 10.06 1.24 -5.41
CA THR A 49 9.22 1.58 -6.55
C THR A 49 8.14 0.53 -6.74
N LEU A 50 6.89 0.99 -6.84
CA LEU A 50 5.75 0.20 -7.29
C LEU A 50 5.30 0.70 -8.65
N SER A 51 5.05 -0.23 -9.59
CA SER A 51 4.45 0.10 -10.89
C SER A 51 3.34 -0.88 -11.23
N TRP A 52 2.19 -0.36 -11.68
CA TRP A 52 1.01 -1.16 -12.00
C TRP A 52 0.23 -0.61 -13.19
N PRO A 53 -0.49 -1.44 -13.94
CA PRO A 53 -1.38 -0.98 -15.00
C PRO A 53 -2.53 -0.13 -14.43
N CYS A 54 -2.78 0.99 -15.06
CA CYS A 54 -3.89 1.90 -14.72
C CYS A 54 -4.26 2.69 -15.98
N PRO A 55 -5.18 2.20 -16.81
CA PRO A 55 -5.58 2.89 -18.04
C PRO A 55 -6.18 4.26 -17.79
N ASN A 56 -7.01 4.38 -16.76
CA ASN A 56 -7.77 5.59 -16.45
C ASN A 56 -7.44 6.09 -15.03
N PRO A 57 -6.37 6.89 -14.86
CA PRO A 57 -5.93 7.32 -13.55
C PRO A 57 -6.91 8.32 -12.92
N VAL A 58 -7.23 8.13 -11.65
CA VAL A 58 -8.01 9.08 -10.85
C VAL A 58 -7.06 9.89 -9.97
N LYS A 59 -6.67 11.07 -10.48
CA LYS A 59 -5.67 11.95 -9.84
C LYS A 59 -6.28 13.03 -8.95
N SER A 60 -7.56 13.33 -9.15
CA SER A 60 -8.28 14.35 -8.38
C SER A 60 -9.74 14.00 -8.26
N ILE A 61 -10.37 14.45 -7.18
CA ILE A 61 -11.82 14.34 -6.94
C ILE A 61 -12.30 15.75 -6.65
N ALA A 62 -13.20 16.29 -7.48
CA ALA A 62 -13.73 17.63 -7.27
C ALA A 62 -14.96 17.64 -6.37
N ARG A 63 -16.09 17.11 -6.85
CA ARG A 63 -17.36 17.09 -6.11
C ARG A 63 -18.12 15.76 -6.25
N GLU A 64 -17.42 14.74 -6.73
CA GLU A 64 -17.99 13.42 -6.97
C GLU A 64 -17.86 12.58 -5.69
N THR A 65 -18.97 11.98 -5.28
CA THR A 65 -19.01 11.13 -4.08
C THR A 65 -18.74 9.65 -4.37
N ASP A 66 -18.73 9.28 -5.65
CA ASP A 66 -18.55 7.93 -6.17
C ASP A 66 -17.16 7.69 -6.78
N LYS A 67 -16.28 8.68 -6.72
CA LYS A 67 -14.91 8.58 -7.18
C LYS A 67 -13.93 8.52 -6.02
N PHE A 68 -12.90 7.72 -6.19
CA PHE A 68 -11.83 7.52 -5.23
C PHE A 68 -10.48 7.72 -5.92
N LEU A 69 -9.52 8.26 -5.20
CA LEU A 69 -8.18 8.51 -5.73
C LEU A 69 -7.38 7.22 -5.88
N ASP A 70 -6.54 7.18 -6.89
CA ASP A 70 -5.48 6.18 -6.95
C ASP A 70 -4.52 6.35 -5.78
N CYS A 71 -4.10 5.22 -5.21
CA CYS A 71 -3.38 5.20 -3.96
C CYS A 71 -2.50 3.96 -3.89
N CYS A 72 -1.35 4.04 -3.23
CA CYS A 72 -0.61 2.84 -2.84
C CYS A 72 0.04 3.01 -1.47
N ALA A 73 0.26 1.90 -0.80
CA ALA A 73 0.93 1.86 0.49
C ALA A 73 1.95 0.73 0.51
N LEU A 74 3.08 1.00 1.17
CA LEU A 74 4.05 -0.02 1.60
C LEU A 74 3.87 -0.22 3.09
N LEU A 75 3.90 -1.46 3.53
CA LEU A 75 3.87 -1.83 4.95
C LEU A 75 5.04 -2.73 5.28
N VAL A 76 5.53 -2.60 6.51
CA VAL A 76 6.65 -3.36 7.06
C VAL A 76 6.21 -3.94 8.40
N PRO A 77 6.39 -5.25 8.65
CA PRO A 77 6.12 -5.81 9.96
C PRO A 77 7.18 -5.32 10.96
N THR A 78 6.76 -4.95 12.17
CA THR A 78 7.71 -4.52 13.21
C THR A 78 8.37 -5.69 13.92
N THR A 79 7.78 -6.86 13.80
CA THR A 79 8.29 -8.14 14.29
C THR A 79 8.03 -9.24 13.25
N GLU A 80 8.69 -10.37 13.38
CA GLU A 80 8.45 -11.54 12.51
C GLU A 80 7.04 -12.14 12.68
N ASN A 81 6.37 -11.85 13.79
CA ASN A 81 5.03 -12.36 14.12
C ASN A 81 3.89 -11.49 13.54
N ALA A 82 4.18 -10.26 13.11
CA ALA A 82 3.16 -9.36 12.61
C ALA A 82 2.46 -9.94 11.36
N GLN A 83 1.16 -10.20 11.49
CA GLN A 83 0.38 -10.83 10.43
C GLN A 83 0.00 -9.81 9.36
N TRP A 84 0.27 -10.14 8.09
CA TRP A 84 -0.06 -9.30 6.95
C TRP A 84 -1.57 -9.03 6.82
N ILE A 85 -2.36 -10.11 6.87
CA ILE A 85 -3.80 -10.07 6.58
C ILE A 85 -4.60 -9.21 7.57
N THR A 86 -4.16 -9.15 8.82
CA THR A 86 -4.80 -8.36 9.88
C THR A 86 -4.14 -7.01 10.09
N MET A 87 -3.10 -6.66 9.32
CA MET A 87 -2.30 -5.45 9.52
C MET A 87 -1.68 -5.38 10.92
N GLY A 88 -1.12 -6.52 11.36
CA GLY A 88 -0.51 -6.66 12.68
C GLY A 88 -1.51 -6.80 13.82
N SER A 89 -1.03 -6.54 15.02
CA SER A 89 -1.76 -6.51 16.28
C SER A 89 -1.17 -5.44 17.19
N LYS A 90 -1.71 -5.31 18.41
CA LYS A 90 -1.17 -4.39 19.42
C LYS A 90 0.24 -4.79 19.85
N GLU A 91 0.50 -6.08 19.97
CA GLU A 91 1.79 -6.65 20.34
C GLU A 91 2.78 -6.63 19.17
N ASP A 92 2.28 -6.87 17.96
CA ASP A 92 3.05 -6.97 16.74
C ASP A 92 2.53 -5.99 15.68
N PRO A 93 2.75 -4.69 15.84
CA PRO A 93 2.23 -3.68 14.92
C PRO A 93 2.91 -3.71 13.55
N VAL A 94 2.34 -3.00 12.61
CA VAL A 94 2.96 -2.72 11.30
C VAL A 94 3.20 -1.22 11.14
N GLU A 95 4.28 -0.86 10.48
CA GLU A 95 4.55 0.50 10.03
C GLU A 95 4.39 0.58 8.52
N GLY A 96 4.25 1.79 7.99
CA GLY A 96 4.13 1.95 6.55
C GLY A 96 4.29 3.36 6.05
N VAL A 97 4.23 3.48 4.74
CA VAL A 97 4.19 4.73 4.00
C VAL A 97 3.06 4.67 2.98
N LEU A 98 2.30 5.75 2.85
CA LEU A 98 1.14 5.86 1.98
C LEU A 98 1.29 7.05 1.04
N TRP A 99 1.05 6.82 -0.25
CA TRP A 99 0.88 7.85 -1.24
C TRP A 99 -0.57 7.87 -1.78
N LYS A 100 -1.08 9.07 -2.06
CA LYS A 100 -2.32 9.31 -2.80
C LYS A 100 -2.06 10.24 -3.97
N ALA A 101 -2.81 10.06 -5.05
CA ALA A 101 -2.57 10.76 -6.31
C ALA A 101 -2.73 12.29 -6.27
N ASP A 102 -3.41 12.82 -5.26
CA ASP A 102 -3.60 14.26 -5.01
C ASP A 102 -2.56 14.88 -4.06
N ARG A 103 -1.48 14.12 -3.70
CA ARG A 103 -0.51 14.58 -2.71
C ARG A 103 0.93 14.51 -3.24
N GLU A 104 1.68 15.54 -2.91
CA GLU A 104 3.11 15.64 -3.22
C GLU A 104 3.99 14.95 -2.16
N ARG A 105 3.48 14.78 -0.94
CA ARG A 105 4.21 14.13 0.16
C ARG A 105 3.49 12.89 0.66
N PRO A 106 4.24 11.85 1.05
CA PRO A 106 3.66 10.66 1.63
C PRO A 106 3.23 10.90 3.08
N TRP A 107 2.38 10.01 3.59
CA TRP A 107 2.17 9.86 5.04
C TRP A 107 2.98 8.68 5.57
N ARG A 108 3.48 8.82 6.78
CA ARG A 108 3.89 7.68 7.59
C ARG A 108 2.66 7.06 8.25
N MET A 109 2.63 5.73 8.30
CA MET A 109 1.52 4.98 8.89
C MET A 109 1.98 4.05 9.99
N LYS A 110 1.08 3.79 10.94
CA LYS A 110 1.17 2.71 11.90
C LYS A 110 -0.20 2.06 12.04
N ALA A 111 -0.25 0.72 12.14
CA ALA A 111 -1.45 -0.02 12.46
C ALA A 111 -1.16 -1.11 13.49
N GLU A 112 -2.13 -1.35 14.36
CA GLU A 112 -2.14 -2.34 15.44
C GLU A 112 -3.31 -3.32 15.25
N GLY A 113 -3.60 -3.65 14.00
CA GLY A 113 -4.73 -4.44 13.56
C GLY A 113 -5.61 -3.69 12.57
N LEU A 114 -6.57 -4.41 11.95
CA LEU A 114 -7.52 -3.82 11.02
C LEU A 114 -8.37 -2.74 11.71
N GLY A 115 -8.55 -1.60 11.02
CA GLY A 115 -9.32 -0.45 11.51
C GLY A 115 -8.56 0.46 12.49
N THR A 116 -7.30 0.18 12.81
CA THR A 116 -6.51 0.97 13.77
C THR A 116 -5.46 1.87 13.11
N MET A 117 -5.47 1.99 11.79
CA MET A 117 -4.45 2.72 11.06
C MET A 117 -4.42 4.21 11.42
N HIS A 118 -3.27 4.67 11.91
CA HIS A 118 -2.96 6.08 12.11
C HIS A 118 -2.03 6.59 11.02
N ARG A 119 -2.27 7.84 10.58
CA ARG A 119 -1.47 8.57 9.61
C ARG A 119 -0.87 9.80 10.24
N ASN A 120 0.43 9.99 10.04
CA ASN A 120 1.17 11.16 10.47
C ASN A 120 1.96 11.71 9.29
N GLU A 121 2.41 12.94 9.38
CA GLU A 121 3.37 13.49 8.42
C GLU A 121 4.61 12.61 8.39
N ALA A 122 5.06 12.27 7.18
CA ALA A 122 6.30 11.55 7.01
C ALA A 122 7.50 12.43 7.38
N PRO A 123 8.63 11.87 7.85
CA PRO A 123 9.87 12.59 8.02
C PRO A 123 10.23 13.42 6.77
N ALA A 124 10.96 14.51 6.95
CA ALA A 124 11.28 15.43 5.85
C ALA A 124 12.08 14.80 4.71
N ASP A 125 12.89 13.81 5.04
CA ASP A 125 13.73 13.01 4.13
C ASP A 125 12.98 11.83 3.49
N TRP A 126 11.69 11.62 3.82
CA TRP A 126 10.82 10.68 3.13
C TRP A 126 10.05 11.42 2.04
N THR A 127 10.33 11.09 0.79
CA THR A 127 9.71 11.72 -0.37
C THR A 127 9.03 10.68 -1.26
N VAL A 128 8.15 11.16 -2.12
CA VAL A 128 7.50 10.33 -3.13
C VAL A 128 7.50 11.05 -4.47
N ALA A 129 7.82 10.34 -5.53
CA ALA A 129 7.64 10.77 -6.90
C ALA A 129 6.70 9.80 -7.62
N ALA A 130 5.66 10.33 -8.24
CA ALA A 130 4.67 9.53 -8.94
C ALA A 130 4.51 10.02 -10.38
N GLU A 131 4.57 9.10 -11.30
CA GLU A 131 4.38 9.34 -12.73
C GLU A 131 3.32 8.40 -13.29
N HIS A 132 2.42 8.94 -14.08
CA HIS A 132 1.50 8.14 -14.89
C HIS A 132 1.81 8.33 -16.35
N ALA A 133 2.29 7.28 -16.99
CA ALA A 133 2.64 7.26 -18.41
C ALA A 133 2.30 5.89 -19.03
N ASN A 134 1.92 5.89 -20.29
CA ASN A 134 1.64 4.67 -21.06
C ASN A 134 0.64 3.71 -20.37
N GLY A 135 -0.40 4.26 -19.71
CA GLY A 135 -1.42 3.47 -19.04
C GLY A 135 -0.93 2.78 -17.77
N ARG A 136 0.11 3.29 -17.13
CA ARG A 136 0.69 2.74 -15.91
C ARG A 136 1.02 3.84 -14.91
N TRP A 137 0.86 3.56 -13.64
CA TRP A 137 1.50 4.28 -12.55
C TRP A 137 2.89 3.73 -12.28
N THR A 138 3.80 4.62 -11.96
CA THR A 138 5.09 4.33 -11.34
C THR A 138 5.26 5.28 -10.17
N VAL A 139 5.25 4.73 -8.96
CA VAL A 139 5.37 5.48 -7.71
C VAL A 139 6.64 5.04 -7.02
N ARG A 140 7.56 6.00 -6.83
CA ARG A 140 8.83 5.79 -6.15
C ARG A 140 8.84 6.52 -4.81
N PHE A 141 9.08 5.77 -3.76
CA PHE A 141 9.35 6.26 -2.43
C PHE A 141 10.87 6.31 -2.24
N ASP A 142 11.40 7.48 -1.93
CA ASP A 142 12.75 7.67 -1.41
C ASP A 142 12.60 7.82 0.12
N ILE A 143 13.03 6.83 0.86
CA ILE A 143 12.79 6.69 2.30
C ILE A 143 14.14 6.80 3.00
N GLY A 144 14.28 7.76 3.91
CA GLY A 144 15.43 7.87 4.79
C GLY A 144 15.58 6.69 5.73
N GLU A 145 16.08 6.90 6.92
CA GLU A 145 16.22 5.81 7.88
C GLU A 145 14.86 5.17 8.22
N TRP A 146 14.77 3.86 7.98
CA TRP A 146 13.66 3.03 8.42
C TRP A 146 14.21 1.77 9.10
N PRO A 147 14.52 1.85 10.40
CA PRO A 147 15.21 0.78 11.12
C PRO A 147 14.50 -0.57 11.03
N VAL A 148 13.17 -0.56 11.11
CA VAL A 148 12.34 -1.76 11.01
C VAL A 148 12.51 -2.43 9.65
N LEU A 149 12.46 -1.69 8.55
CA LEU A 149 12.66 -2.25 7.22
C LEU A 149 14.08 -2.81 7.05
N THR A 150 15.08 -2.11 7.59
CA THR A 150 16.47 -2.54 7.55
C THR A 150 16.71 -3.83 8.34
N GLN A 151 16.03 -3.99 9.45
CA GLN A 151 16.14 -5.17 10.31
C GLN A 151 15.38 -6.37 9.76
N ILE A 152 14.09 -6.18 9.44
CA ILE A 152 13.17 -7.26 9.08
C ILE A 152 13.31 -7.66 7.61
N LYS A 153 13.64 -6.72 6.73
CA LYS A 153 13.82 -6.94 5.28
C LYS A 153 12.63 -7.61 4.60
N GLN A 154 11.45 -7.22 5.01
CA GLN A 154 10.18 -7.66 4.44
C GLN A 154 9.28 -6.45 4.17
N VAL A 155 8.55 -6.48 3.07
CA VAL A 155 7.58 -5.45 2.72
C VAL A 155 6.32 -6.09 2.15
N GLY A 156 5.17 -5.60 2.57
CA GLY A 156 3.90 -5.85 1.91
C GLY A 156 3.42 -4.57 1.24
N PHE A 157 2.51 -4.67 0.29
CA PHE A 157 1.96 -3.47 -0.32
C PHE A 157 0.49 -3.63 -0.72
N ALA A 158 -0.18 -2.51 -0.79
CA ALA A 158 -1.57 -2.39 -1.18
C ALA A 158 -1.71 -1.30 -2.25
N ILE A 159 -2.61 -1.52 -3.21
CA ILE A 159 -2.92 -0.58 -4.28
C ILE A 159 -4.43 -0.42 -4.35
N TRP A 160 -4.90 0.82 -4.38
CA TRP A 160 -6.29 1.19 -4.61
C TRP A 160 -6.41 1.77 -6.00
N LEU A 161 -7.26 1.18 -6.83
CA LEU A 161 -7.55 1.62 -8.17
C LEU A 161 -8.86 2.44 -8.17
N GLY A 162 -8.74 3.74 -8.33
CA GLY A 162 -9.87 4.66 -8.21
C GLY A 162 -10.99 4.39 -9.23
N GLU A 163 -10.64 4.05 -10.46
CA GLU A 163 -11.61 3.67 -11.49
C GLU A 163 -12.41 2.39 -11.15
N HIS A 164 -11.85 1.53 -10.31
CA HIS A 164 -12.49 0.32 -9.80
C HIS A 164 -13.26 0.57 -8.49
N GLN A 165 -13.31 1.83 -8.06
CA GLN A 165 -13.93 2.26 -6.80
C GLN A 165 -13.30 1.63 -5.55
N ASP A 166 -12.02 1.29 -5.63
CA ASP A 166 -11.27 0.77 -4.48
C ASP A 166 -11.15 1.85 -3.39
N ARG A 167 -11.42 1.46 -2.14
CA ARG A 167 -11.38 2.31 -0.96
C ARG A 167 -11.31 1.50 0.32
N GLY A 168 -10.67 2.01 1.36
CA GLY A 168 -10.60 1.34 2.66
C GLY A 168 -10.12 -0.11 2.56
N GLY A 169 -10.99 -1.04 2.89
CA GLY A 169 -10.71 -2.48 2.80
C GLY A 169 -10.73 -3.07 1.39
N LEU A 170 -11.31 -2.35 0.41
CA LEU A 170 -11.38 -2.79 -0.99
C LEU A 170 -10.14 -2.33 -1.72
N LYS A 171 -9.24 -3.24 -2.04
CA LYS A 171 -7.93 -2.96 -2.65
C LYS A 171 -7.29 -4.24 -3.16
N SER A 172 -6.30 -4.10 -4.03
CA SER A 172 -5.40 -5.17 -4.43
C SER A 172 -4.18 -5.18 -3.50
N VAL A 173 -3.77 -6.34 -3.03
CA VAL A 173 -2.67 -6.47 -2.07
C VAL A 173 -1.69 -7.56 -2.46
N SER A 174 -0.44 -7.45 -2.03
CA SER A 174 0.50 -8.57 -2.09
C SER A 174 -0.06 -9.77 -1.31
N PRO A 175 0.18 -11.03 -1.73
CA PRO A 175 -0.37 -12.20 -1.05
C PRO A 175 0.20 -12.44 0.36
N GLY A 176 1.22 -11.68 0.74
CA GLY A 176 1.89 -11.73 2.03
C GLY A 176 3.09 -10.81 2.03
N TRP A 177 3.90 -10.92 3.06
CA TRP A 177 5.18 -10.24 3.14
C TRP A 177 6.12 -10.70 2.02
N GLN A 178 6.81 -9.77 1.42
CA GLN A 178 7.78 -9.98 0.34
C GLN A 178 9.18 -9.75 0.89
N ALA A 179 10.01 -10.80 0.92
CA ALA A 179 11.42 -10.63 1.27
C ALA A 179 12.13 -9.73 0.25
N ILE A 180 12.99 -8.82 0.75
CA ILE A 180 13.70 -7.81 -0.04
C ILE A 180 15.23 -7.99 0.00
N ALA A 181 15.70 -9.00 0.67
CA ALA A 181 17.13 -9.38 0.71
C ALA A 181 17.46 -10.41 -0.35
#